data_4a13f9538a2812c09e516da826d5245b
#
_entry.id   4a13f9538a2812c09e516da826d5245b
#
_cell.length_a   1.000
_cell.length_b   1.000
_cell.length_c   1.000
_cell.angle_alpha   90.00
_cell.angle_beta   90.00
_cell.angle_gamma   90.00
#
_symmetry.space_group_name_H-M   'P 1'
#
loop_
_entity.id
_entity.type
_entity.pdbx_description
1 polymer ?
#
loop_
_entity_poly.entity_id
_entity_poly.type
_entity_poly.pdbx_seq_one_letter_code
_entity_poly.pdbx_strand_id
1 'polypeptide(L)'
;MIDKIQVLDKGYVRYIKHMGDDLDPVNSAKVSFAKESAEFGDREARLLAFLQREEHSSVFRHSALTFEVYAPLFVARQWWKYAVASTHLEDQNGWNESSRRYVTEIPEFYVPAPNEWRSAPENKKQGSSEPLKSLDDVEWGAWRYNDYSLDVRDDFAEEYGNFWSDELTELVRKSVDLYDSAMANGVCAEQARLFLPAYGLYVRWRWTCSLGALTHFLHQRLEHDAQKEIQDYAKGVWELTHEHFPVCMETIKDK
;
A
#
# COMPACT_ATOMS: atom_id res chain seq x y z
N MET A 1 14.71 16.80 -6.71
CA MET A 1 14.53 15.42 -6.18
C MET A 1 13.17 15.38 -5.52
N ILE A 2 12.28 14.53 -5.99
CA ILE A 2 10.96 14.32 -5.38
C ILE A 2 11.19 13.38 -4.21
N ASP A 3 10.89 13.82 -2.98
CA ASP A 3 11.04 12.99 -1.79
C ASP A 3 9.71 12.40 -1.30
N LYS A 4 8.58 12.84 -1.88
CA LYS A 4 7.23 12.46 -1.47
C LYS A 4 6.28 12.39 -2.67
N ILE A 5 5.56 11.28 -2.78
CA ILE A 5 4.51 11.05 -3.78
C ILE A 5 3.18 10.89 -3.07
N GLN A 6 2.18 11.67 -3.49
CA GLN A 6 0.81 11.57 -3.00
C GLN A 6 0.12 10.35 -3.62
N VAL A 7 -0.64 9.62 -2.82
CA VAL A 7 -1.34 8.39 -3.22
C VAL A 7 -2.73 8.39 -2.60
N LEU A 8 -3.74 8.07 -3.37
CA LEU A 8 -5.16 8.18 -2.99
C LEU A 8 -5.53 9.64 -2.62
N ASP A 9 -6.58 9.81 -1.81
CA ASP A 9 -7.10 11.12 -1.43
C ASP A 9 -6.22 11.88 -0.42
N LYS A 10 -5.56 11.17 0.52
CA LYS A 10 -4.77 11.77 1.62
C LYS A 10 -3.42 11.11 1.86
N GLY A 11 -3.23 9.92 1.30
CA GLY A 11 -2.07 9.10 1.55
C GLY A 11 -0.80 9.57 0.82
N TYR A 12 0.32 8.99 1.19
CA TYR A 12 1.59 9.24 0.53
C TYR A 12 2.62 8.15 0.79
N VAL A 13 3.63 8.12 -0.07
CA VAL A 13 4.93 7.49 0.18
C VAL A 13 5.99 8.58 0.22
N ARG A 14 6.83 8.59 1.23
CA ARG A 14 7.94 9.52 1.37
C ARG A 14 9.25 8.76 1.54
N TYR A 15 10.20 9.06 0.68
CA TYR A 15 11.57 8.59 0.80
C TYR A 15 12.27 9.26 2.01
N ILE A 16 13.04 8.48 2.78
CA ILE A 16 13.78 8.98 3.94
C ILE A 16 15.30 8.88 3.72
N LYS A 17 15.77 7.70 3.35
CA LYS A 17 17.19 7.42 3.12
C LYS A 17 17.37 6.07 2.45
N HIS A 18 18.54 5.86 1.90
CA HIS A 18 19.00 4.56 1.43
C HIS A 18 20.45 4.29 1.84
N MET A 19 20.88 3.07 1.63
CA MET A 19 22.26 2.60 1.70
C MET A 19 22.54 1.78 0.45
N GLY A 20 23.64 2.08 -0.22
CA GLY A 20 24.06 1.39 -1.44
C GLY A 20 23.50 2.00 -2.72
N ASP A 21 23.85 1.38 -3.85
CA ASP A 21 23.40 1.71 -5.21
C ASP A 21 23.34 0.44 -6.08
N ASP A 22 23.13 0.57 -7.39
CA ASP A 22 23.09 -0.56 -8.34
C ASP A 22 24.42 -1.35 -8.43
N LEU A 23 25.54 -0.77 -7.98
CA LEU A 23 26.84 -1.43 -8.00
C LEU A 23 27.03 -2.45 -6.86
N ASP A 24 26.35 -2.25 -5.72
CA ASP A 24 26.48 -3.12 -4.57
C ASP A 24 26.06 -4.57 -4.83
N PRO A 25 24.89 -4.87 -5.43
CA PRO A 25 24.53 -6.24 -5.79
C PRO A 25 25.53 -6.89 -6.76
N VAL A 26 26.06 -6.11 -7.70
CA VAL A 26 27.07 -6.57 -8.68
C VAL A 26 28.36 -6.95 -7.97
N ASN A 27 28.86 -6.10 -7.09
CA ASN A 27 30.11 -6.34 -6.36
C ASN A 27 29.93 -7.46 -5.34
N SER A 28 28.78 -7.55 -4.70
CA SER A 28 28.45 -8.68 -3.82
C SER A 28 28.49 -10.02 -4.54
N ALA A 29 28.00 -10.09 -5.77
CA ALA A 29 28.11 -11.30 -6.59
C ALA A 29 29.56 -11.61 -7.02
N LYS A 30 30.37 -10.58 -7.25
CA LYS A 30 31.77 -10.72 -7.70
C LYS A 30 32.75 -11.16 -6.60
N VAL A 31 32.34 -11.10 -5.33
CA VAL A 31 33.16 -11.56 -4.19
C VAL A 31 33.64 -13.01 -4.39
N SER A 32 32.81 -13.89 -4.95
CA SER A 32 33.18 -15.27 -5.24
C SER A 32 34.32 -15.42 -6.24
N PHE A 33 34.65 -14.37 -6.96
CA PHE A 33 35.74 -14.33 -7.95
C PHE A 33 36.91 -13.44 -7.52
N ALA A 34 36.88 -12.93 -6.27
CA ALA A 34 37.86 -11.95 -5.76
C ALA A 34 38.02 -10.73 -6.69
N LYS A 35 36.91 -10.24 -7.24
CA LYS A 35 36.87 -9.11 -8.17
C LYS A 35 35.88 -8.07 -7.69
N GLU A 36 36.14 -6.82 -8.07
CA GLU A 36 35.27 -5.69 -7.77
C GLU A 36 35.24 -4.76 -8.99
N SER A 37 34.12 -4.11 -9.24
CA SER A 37 33.99 -3.04 -10.21
C SER A 37 34.04 -1.70 -9.46
N ALA A 38 34.84 -0.77 -9.99
CA ALA A 38 34.90 0.60 -9.48
C ALA A 38 33.80 1.49 -10.06
N GLU A 39 33.27 1.13 -11.24
CA GLU A 39 32.25 1.91 -11.95
C GLU A 39 31.13 1.01 -12.47
N PHE A 40 29.95 1.56 -12.58
CA PHE A 40 28.80 0.88 -13.15
C PHE A 40 28.71 1.16 -14.67
N GLY A 41 28.74 0.10 -15.48
CA GLY A 41 28.67 0.18 -16.92
C GLY A 41 27.78 -0.93 -17.51
N ASP A 42 27.75 -1.06 -18.84
CA ASP A 42 26.92 -2.04 -19.56
C ASP A 42 27.12 -3.49 -19.12
N ARG A 43 28.31 -3.84 -18.68
CA ARG A 43 28.64 -5.18 -18.20
C ARG A 43 27.99 -5.42 -16.84
N GLU A 44 28.05 -4.45 -15.97
CA GLU A 44 27.46 -4.46 -14.64
C GLU A 44 25.94 -4.47 -14.73
N ALA A 45 25.36 -3.68 -15.63
CA ALA A 45 23.93 -3.67 -15.91
C ALA A 45 23.41 -5.06 -16.37
N ARG A 46 24.12 -5.71 -17.31
CA ARG A 46 23.77 -7.07 -17.75
C ARG A 46 23.88 -8.10 -16.63
N LEU A 47 24.90 -7.98 -15.77
CA LEU A 47 25.04 -8.86 -14.62
C LEU A 47 23.93 -8.64 -13.59
N LEU A 48 23.60 -7.39 -13.28
CA LEU A 48 22.51 -7.04 -12.37
C LEU A 48 21.16 -7.62 -12.85
N ALA A 49 20.83 -7.41 -14.14
CA ALA A 49 19.63 -7.97 -14.75
C ALA A 49 19.60 -9.50 -14.72
N PHE A 50 20.74 -10.16 -14.93
CA PHE A 50 20.88 -11.60 -14.80
C PHE A 50 20.62 -12.07 -13.35
N LEU A 51 21.25 -11.43 -12.37
CA LEU A 51 21.11 -11.78 -10.95
C LEU A 51 19.65 -11.65 -10.48
N GLN A 52 18.94 -10.66 -10.97
CA GLN A 52 17.54 -10.42 -10.64
C GLN A 52 16.62 -11.44 -11.31
N ARG A 53 16.82 -11.71 -12.60
CA ARG A 53 16.04 -12.71 -13.35
C ARG A 53 16.19 -14.11 -12.78
N GLU A 54 17.40 -14.49 -12.38
CA GLU A 54 17.72 -15.81 -11.82
C GLU A 54 17.49 -15.88 -10.29
N GLU A 55 16.87 -14.84 -9.72
CA GLU A 55 16.49 -14.76 -8.30
C GLU A 55 17.66 -14.95 -7.32
N HIS A 56 18.85 -14.45 -7.66
CA HIS A 56 20.00 -14.43 -6.75
C HIS A 56 19.79 -13.43 -5.62
N SER A 57 18.81 -13.68 -4.75
CA SER A 57 18.30 -12.73 -3.76
C SER A 57 19.32 -12.26 -2.72
N SER A 58 20.35 -13.06 -2.43
CA SER A 58 21.34 -12.73 -1.39
C SER A 58 22.12 -11.46 -1.67
N VAL A 59 22.45 -11.18 -2.92
CA VAL A 59 23.25 -10.00 -3.31
C VAL A 59 22.49 -8.69 -3.13
N PHE A 60 21.16 -8.71 -3.19
CA PHE A 60 20.28 -7.55 -2.99
C PHE A 60 20.02 -7.23 -1.52
N ARG A 61 20.61 -7.98 -0.57
CA ARG A 61 20.43 -7.74 0.87
C ARG A 61 21.45 -6.77 1.44
N HIS A 62 22.48 -6.42 0.68
CA HIS A 62 23.51 -5.49 1.11
C HIS A 62 23.11 -4.02 0.93
N SER A 63 22.06 -3.75 0.16
CA SER A 63 21.48 -2.42 0.00
C SER A 63 20.12 -2.34 0.70
N ALA A 64 19.77 -1.19 1.23
CA ALA A 64 18.56 -0.98 2.01
C ALA A 64 17.94 0.41 1.77
N LEU A 65 16.62 0.51 1.91
CA LEU A 65 15.87 1.77 1.81
C LEU A 65 14.93 1.94 3.01
N THR A 66 14.64 3.19 3.32
CA THR A 66 13.66 3.57 4.36
C THR A 66 12.65 4.53 3.76
N PHE A 67 11.38 4.21 3.96
CA PHE A 67 10.24 5.03 3.58
C PHE A 67 9.38 5.37 4.80
N GLU A 68 8.68 6.49 4.72
CA GLU A 68 7.52 6.77 5.55
C GLU A 68 6.27 6.67 4.67
N VAL A 69 5.30 5.94 5.14
CA VAL A 69 4.06 5.70 4.40
C VAL A 69 2.87 6.13 5.25
N TYR A 70 1.91 6.80 4.62
CA TYR A 70 0.61 7.12 5.17
C TYR A 70 -0.46 6.53 4.28
N ALA A 71 -1.14 5.50 4.77
CA ALA A 71 -2.10 4.74 3.98
C ALA A 71 -3.24 4.17 4.85
N PRO A 72 -4.38 3.81 4.24
CA PRO A 72 -5.44 3.10 4.95
C PRO A 72 -4.96 1.77 5.52
N LEU A 73 -5.51 1.37 6.65
CA LEU A 73 -5.09 0.16 7.36
C LEU A 73 -5.21 -1.10 6.49
N PHE A 74 -6.19 -1.20 5.59
CA PHE A 74 -6.29 -2.36 4.71
C PHE A 74 -5.10 -2.49 3.75
N VAL A 75 -4.48 -1.37 3.32
CA VAL A 75 -3.23 -1.35 2.55
C VAL A 75 -2.06 -1.76 3.45
N ALA A 76 -1.95 -1.16 4.64
CA ALA A 76 -0.91 -1.49 5.62
C ALA A 76 -0.90 -2.98 5.98
N ARG A 77 -2.07 -3.61 6.11
CA ARG A 77 -2.21 -5.06 6.39
C ARG A 77 -1.65 -5.94 5.29
N GLN A 78 -1.78 -5.54 4.03
CA GLN A 78 -1.18 -6.26 2.90
C GLN A 78 0.34 -6.03 2.82
N TRP A 79 0.78 -4.80 3.13
CA TRP A 79 2.19 -4.42 3.11
C TRP A 79 2.98 -5.10 4.23
N TRP A 80 2.40 -5.18 5.40
CA TRP A 80 3.04 -5.74 6.60
C TRP A 80 3.56 -7.17 6.41
N LYS A 81 2.97 -7.95 5.52
CA LYS A 81 3.46 -9.29 5.17
C LYS A 81 4.90 -9.29 4.67
N TYR A 82 5.33 -8.21 4.01
CA TYR A 82 6.70 -8.07 3.50
C TYR A 82 7.69 -7.60 4.56
N ALA A 83 7.21 -7.08 5.69
CA ALA A 83 8.04 -6.74 6.83
C ALA A 83 8.26 -7.93 7.77
N VAL A 84 7.21 -8.74 7.99
CA VAL A 84 7.18 -9.78 9.04
C VAL A 84 7.41 -11.18 8.48
N ALA A 85 6.92 -11.47 7.28
CA ALA A 85 6.98 -12.81 6.68
C ALA A 85 8.19 -13.05 5.77
N SER A 86 9.08 -12.08 5.64
CA SER A 86 10.30 -12.26 4.86
C SER A 86 11.33 -13.01 5.69
N THR A 87 11.28 -14.33 5.66
CA THR A 87 12.25 -15.23 6.31
C THR A 87 13.69 -14.97 5.92
N HIS A 88 13.90 -14.14 4.91
CA HIS A 88 15.22 -13.83 4.38
C HIS A 88 15.82 -12.53 4.93
N LEU A 89 15.13 -11.77 5.81
CA LEU A 89 15.45 -10.36 6.04
C LEU A 89 15.19 -9.91 7.48
N GLU A 90 15.17 -10.83 8.42
CA GLU A 90 14.80 -10.55 9.82
C GLU A 90 15.56 -9.37 10.45
N ASP A 91 16.83 -9.21 10.11
CA ASP A 91 17.70 -8.18 10.71
C ASP A 91 17.63 -6.80 10.05
N GLN A 92 17.01 -6.69 8.86
CA GLN A 92 16.97 -5.43 8.08
C GLN A 92 15.58 -4.84 7.90
N ASN A 93 14.54 -5.47 8.43
CA ASN A 93 13.18 -4.96 8.38
C ASN A 93 12.84 -4.17 9.62
N GLY A 94 12.62 -2.87 9.45
CA GLY A 94 12.08 -1.99 10.48
C GLY A 94 10.65 -1.63 10.15
N TRP A 95 9.71 -1.85 11.08
CA TRP A 95 8.34 -1.40 11.02
C TRP A 95 7.95 -0.70 12.31
N ASN A 96 7.69 0.60 12.23
CA ASN A 96 7.20 1.38 13.34
C ASN A 96 5.94 2.12 12.92
N GLU A 97 4.82 1.74 13.49
CA GLU A 97 3.50 2.31 13.22
C GLU A 97 3.11 3.33 14.29
N SER A 98 2.49 4.43 13.86
CA SER A 98 1.91 5.41 14.77
C SER A 98 0.75 4.77 15.54
N SER A 99 0.74 4.97 16.85
CA SER A 99 -0.28 4.38 17.73
C SER A 99 -1.24 5.44 18.25
N ARG A 100 -2.54 5.27 18.01
CA ARG A 100 -3.58 6.14 18.59
C ARG A 100 -3.70 6.08 20.11
N ARG A 101 -2.92 5.25 20.75
CA ARG A 101 -2.81 5.26 22.22
C ARG A 101 -2.10 6.51 22.77
N TYR A 102 -1.25 7.13 21.93
CA TYR A 102 -0.39 8.24 22.34
C TYR A 102 -0.62 9.53 21.54
N VAL A 103 -1.42 9.49 20.49
CA VAL A 103 -1.56 10.59 19.53
C VAL A 103 -3.01 11.07 19.50
N THR A 104 -3.17 12.37 19.67
CA THR A 104 -4.44 13.10 19.56
C THR A 104 -4.71 13.59 18.14
N GLU A 105 -4.08 12.99 17.12
CA GLU A 105 -4.38 13.33 15.73
C GLU A 105 -5.84 13.01 15.40
N ILE A 106 -6.49 13.91 14.68
CA ILE A 106 -7.85 13.67 14.16
C ILE A 106 -7.81 12.43 13.26
N PRO A 107 -8.72 11.44 13.46
CA PRO A 107 -8.77 10.27 12.61
C PRO A 107 -9.16 10.65 11.19
N GLU A 108 -8.36 10.25 10.21
CA GLU A 108 -8.67 10.39 8.80
C GLU A 108 -9.01 9.03 8.20
N PHE A 109 -9.93 9.03 7.23
CA PHE A 109 -10.41 7.81 6.58
C PHE A 109 -10.36 7.94 5.08
N TYR A 110 -10.06 6.84 4.42
CA TYR A 110 -10.19 6.69 2.99
C TYR A 110 -11.65 6.44 2.63
N VAL A 111 -12.15 7.27 1.75
CA VAL A 111 -13.45 7.11 1.10
C VAL A 111 -13.19 7.07 -0.39
N PRO A 112 -13.45 5.97 -1.07
CA PRO A 112 -13.31 5.91 -2.52
C PRO A 112 -14.17 6.99 -3.19
N ALA A 113 -13.65 7.62 -4.24
CA ALA A 113 -14.46 8.47 -5.07
C ALA A 113 -15.59 7.65 -5.76
N PRO A 114 -16.69 8.27 -6.16
CA PRO A 114 -17.82 7.54 -6.74
C PRO A 114 -17.47 6.57 -7.87
N ASN A 115 -16.51 6.95 -8.71
CA ASN A 115 -16.04 6.14 -9.84
C ASN A 115 -14.93 5.13 -9.49
N GLU A 116 -14.54 5.04 -8.23
CA GLU A 116 -13.51 4.11 -7.75
C GLU A 116 -14.09 2.83 -7.13
N TRP A 117 -15.39 2.80 -6.89
CA TRP A 117 -16.07 1.58 -6.46
C TRP A 117 -16.06 0.55 -7.59
N ARG A 118 -15.66 -0.67 -7.29
CA ARG A 118 -15.41 -1.72 -8.27
C ARG A 118 -16.28 -2.95 -8.01
N SER A 119 -16.68 -3.61 -9.08
CA SER A 119 -17.41 -4.87 -9.01
C SER A 119 -16.53 -6.03 -8.56
N ALA A 120 -17.14 -7.07 -8.04
CA ALA A 120 -16.45 -8.33 -7.78
C ALA A 120 -16.07 -9.01 -9.11
N PRO A 121 -14.91 -9.70 -9.19
CA PRO A 121 -14.54 -10.41 -10.39
C PRO A 121 -15.44 -11.64 -10.62
N GLU A 122 -15.82 -11.90 -11.87
CA GLU A 122 -16.69 -13.03 -12.23
C GLU A 122 -16.17 -14.40 -11.77
N ASN A 123 -14.86 -14.57 -11.78
CA ASN A 123 -14.20 -15.83 -11.42
C ASN A 123 -13.96 -16.01 -9.92
N LYS A 124 -14.45 -15.11 -9.07
CA LYS A 124 -14.30 -15.09 -7.60
C LYS A 124 -12.86 -15.21 -7.09
N LYS A 125 -11.87 -14.92 -7.93
CA LYS A 125 -10.47 -14.81 -7.53
C LYS A 125 -10.22 -13.49 -6.81
N GLN A 126 -9.02 -13.32 -6.26
CA GLN A 126 -8.59 -12.05 -5.66
C GLN A 126 -8.58 -10.94 -6.71
N GLY A 127 -8.80 -9.72 -6.26
CA GLY A 127 -8.84 -8.52 -7.09
C GLY A 127 -10.25 -7.96 -7.23
N SER A 128 -10.39 -6.99 -8.10
CA SER A 128 -11.65 -6.34 -8.47
C SER A 128 -11.74 -6.23 -9.98
N SER A 129 -12.95 -6.20 -10.49
CA SER A 129 -13.23 -5.92 -11.89
C SER A 129 -13.32 -4.41 -12.13
N GLU A 130 -13.91 -4.03 -13.26
CA GLU A 130 -14.12 -2.64 -13.66
C GLU A 130 -14.91 -1.84 -12.62
N PRO A 131 -14.82 -0.51 -12.63
CA PRO A 131 -15.68 0.33 -11.83
C PRO A 131 -17.14 -0.02 -12.01
N LEU A 132 -17.93 0.11 -10.96
CA LEU A 132 -19.38 -0.07 -11.02
C LEU A 132 -19.97 0.92 -12.02
N LYS A 133 -20.67 0.42 -13.02
CA LYS A 133 -21.23 1.24 -14.11
C LYS A 133 -22.60 1.80 -13.77
N SER A 134 -23.37 1.07 -12.96
CA SER A 134 -24.67 1.47 -12.45
C SER A 134 -25.09 0.61 -11.26
N LEU A 135 -26.17 0.97 -10.56
CA LEU A 135 -26.76 0.12 -9.54
C LEU A 135 -27.48 -1.11 -10.10
N ASP A 136 -27.79 -1.14 -11.39
CA ASP A 136 -28.36 -2.32 -12.01
C ASP A 136 -27.40 -3.53 -11.92
N ASP A 137 -26.11 -3.26 -11.69
CA ASP A 137 -25.08 -4.27 -11.44
C ASP A 137 -25.04 -4.74 -9.96
N VAL A 138 -25.88 -4.17 -9.09
CA VAL A 138 -25.93 -4.52 -7.65
C VAL A 138 -27.19 -5.30 -7.36
N GLU A 139 -27.06 -6.60 -7.12
CA GLU A 139 -28.16 -7.41 -6.57
C GLU A 139 -28.48 -6.96 -5.14
N TRP A 140 -29.55 -6.22 -4.96
CA TRP A 140 -30.06 -5.73 -3.67
C TRP A 140 -30.57 -6.83 -2.73
N GLY A 141 -30.29 -8.10 -3.02
CA GLY A 141 -30.88 -9.27 -2.35
C GLY A 141 -30.39 -9.58 -0.94
N ALA A 142 -29.26 -9.05 -0.48
CA ALA A 142 -28.57 -9.59 0.69
C ALA A 142 -28.57 -8.72 1.96
N TRP A 143 -28.93 -7.45 1.90
CA TRP A 143 -28.84 -6.54 3.04
C TRP A 143 -30.18 -5.93 3.41
N ARG A 144 -31.09 -6.77 3.91
CA ARG A 144 -32.20 -6.26 4.72
C ARG A 144 -31.70 -6.00 6.14
N TYR A 145 -31.18 -4.81 6.38
CA TYR A 145 -31.27 -4.26 7.71
C TYR A 145 -32.72 -3.82 7.91
N ASN A 146 -33.38 -4.37 8.91
CA ASN A 146 -34.78 -4.15 9.20
C ASN A 146 -35.14 -2.65 9.13
N ASP A 147 -36.22 -2.36 8.44
CA ASP A 147 -37.10 -1.21 8.60
C ASP A 147 -36.76 0.13 7.95
N TYR A 148 -35.82 0.21 7.02
CA TYR A 148 -35.85 1.29 6.05
C TYR A 148 -36.16 0.71 4.68
N SER A 149 -37.48 0.63 4.37
CA SER A 149 -37.93 0.52 2.99
C SER A 149 -37.60 1.84 2.28
N LEU A 150 -36.39 1.96 1.79
CA LEU A 150 -36.09 2.93 0.76
C LEU A 150 -36.77 2.41 -0.49
N ASP A 151 -37.98 2.94 -0.73
CA ASP A 151 -38.63 2.88 -2.02
C ASP A 151 -37.87 3.79 -2.98
N VAL A 152 -36.63 3.38 -3.28
CA VAL A 152 -35.72 4.08 -4.19
C VAL A 152 -35.94 3.46 -5.57
N ARG A 153 -37.02 3.82 -6.22
CA ARG A 153 -37.26 3.49 -7.62
C ARG A 153 -37.27 4.76 -8.42
N ASP A 154 -36.52 4.76 -9.47
CA ASP A 154 -36.60 5.44 -10.73
C ASP A 154 -36.00 6.85 -10.92
N ASP A 155 -35.66 7.63 -9.92
CA ASP A 155 -35.13 8.99 -10.18
C ASP A 155 -33.62 9.18 -9.88
N PHE A 156 -32.88 8.14 -9.59
CA PHE A 156 -31.54 8.25 -9.01
C PHE A 156 -30.39 7.69 -9.87
N ALA A 157 -30.59 7.33 -11.10
CA ALA A 157 -29.58 6.68 -11.94
C ALA A 157 -28.32 7.57 -12.21
N GLU A 158 -28.40 8.89 -12.07
CA GLU A 158 -27.25 9.80 -12.20
C GLU A 158 -26.52 10.11 -10.89
N GLU A 159 -27.11 9.79 -9.72
CA GLU A 159 -26.53 10.12 -8.39
C GLU A 159 -25.78 8.96 -7.71
N TYR A 160 -25.76 7.80 -8.27
CA TYR A 160 -25.39 6.56 -7.54
C TYR A 160 -23.89 6.30 -7.33
N GLY A 161 -23.03 6.92 -8.10
CA GLY A 161 -21.61 6.95 -7.77
C GLY A 161 -21.35 7.59 -6.42
N ASN A 162 -22.24 8.49 -6.00
CA ASN A 162 -22.18 9.12 -4.68
C ASN A 162 -22.68 8.20 -3.56
N PHE A 163 -23.64 7.32 -3.80
CA PHE A 163 -24.33 6.56 -2.76
C PHE A 163 -23.39 5.83 -1.80
N TRP A 164 -22.49 4.97 -2.31
CA TRP A 164 -21.55 4.23 -1.45
C TRP A 164 -20.55 5.13 -0.76
N SER A 165 -20.11 6.19 -1.43
CA SER A 165 -19.21 7.18 -0.83
C SER A 165 -19.93 7.98 0.26
N ASP A 166 -21.18 8.35 0.05
CA ASP A 166 -22.00 9.08 1.03
C ASP A 166 -22.36 8.20 2.23
N GLU A 167 -22.76 6.94 2.02
CA GLU A 167 -23.02 5.99 3.11
C GLU A 167 -21.78 5.73 3.95
N LEU A 168 -20.63 5.54 3.30
CA LEU A 168 -19.37 5.37 4.03
C LEU A 168 -18.99 6.64 4.79
N THR A 169 -19.19 7.82 4.21
CA THR A 169 -18.91 9.11 4.86
C THR A 169 -19.78 9.29 6.09
N GLU A 170 -21.07 8.98 6.00
CA GLU A 170 -21.99 9.09 7.13
C GLU A 170 -21.66 8.08 8.25
N LEU A 171 -21.28 6.84 7.87
CA LEU A 171 -20.79 5.85 8.82
C LEU A 171 -19.53 6.35 9.55
N VAL A 172 -18.57 6.90 8.82
CA VAL A 172 -17.35 7.49 9.39
C VAL A 172 -17.69 8.61 10.37
N ARG A 173 -18.57 9.54 9.96
CA ARG A 173 -19.00 10.66 10.79
C ARG A 173 -19.59 10.17 12.12
N LYS A 174 -20.58 9.26 12.07
CA LYS A 174 -21.19 8.66 13.29
C LYS A 174 -20.17 7.96 14.17
N SER A 175 -19.21 7.27 13.55
CA SER A 175 -18.15 6.56 14.27
C SER A 175 -17.20 7.51 14.99
N VAL A 176 -16.83 8.62 14.37
CA VAL A 176 -16.00 9.67 15.00
C VAL A 176 -16.75 10.34 16.14
N ASP A 177 -18.03 10.68 15.96
CA ASP A 177 -18.87 11.26 17.02
C ASP A 177 -18.93 10.34 18.26
N LEU A 178 -19.06 9.02 18.06
CA LEU A 178 -19.04 8.03 19.14
C LEU A 178 -17.66 7.91 19.79
N TYR A 179 -16.60 7.92 19.00
CA TYR A 179 -15.23 7.92 19.51
C TYR A 179 -14.97 9.13 20.40
N ASP A 180 -15.29 10.33 19.93
CA ASP A 180 -15.08 11.58 20.66
C ASP A 180 -15.95 11.62 21.93
N SER A 181 -17.22 11.17 21.84
CA SER A 181 -18.10 11.06 22.99
C SER A 181 -17.54 10.09 24.03
N ALA A 182 -17.05 8.93 23.61
CA ALA A 182 -16.43 7.95 24.53
C ALA A 182 -15.21 8.55 25.23
N MET A 183 -14.33 9.23 24.49
CA MET A 183 -13.15 9.92 25.05
C MET A 183 -13.56 11.01 26.05
N ALA A 184 -14.55 11.83 25.71
CA ALA A 184 -15.06 12.89 26.58
C ALA A 184 -15.70 12.35 27.89
N ASN A 185 -16.23 11.14 27.85
CA ASN A 185 -16.79 10.45 29.03
C ASN A 185 -15.77 9.56 29.78
N GLY A 186 -14.48 9.70 29.49
CA GLY A 186 -13.41 9.05 30.23
C GLY A 186 -13.08 7.62 29.79
N VAL A 187 -13.61 7.14 28.65
CA VAL A 187 -13.18 5.88 28.08
C VAL A 187 -11.74 6.04 27.57
N CYS A 188 -10.87 5.12 27.94
CA CYS A 188 -9.47 5.18 27.50
C CYS A 188 -9.36 5.05 25.96
N ALA A 189 -8.35 5.69 25.37
CA ALA A 189 -8.13 5.70 23.92
C ALA A 189 -8.00 4.28 23.32
N GLU A 190 -7.49 3.33 24.09
CA GLU A 190 -7.35 1.93 23.66
C GLU A 190 -8.71 1.25 23.41
N GLN A 191 -9.76 1.67 24.10
CA GLN A 191 -11.12 1.15 23.93
C GLN A 191 -11.96 2.07 23.04
N ALA A 192 -11.87 3.39 23.19
CA ALA A 192 -12.62 4.34 22.38
C ALA A 192 -12.40 4.11 20.87
N ARG A 193 -11.17 3.79 20.44
CA ARG A 193 -10.86 3.48 19.04
C ARG A 193 -11.61 2.28 18.45
N LEU A 194 -12.32 1.47 19.28
CA LEU A 194 -13.17 0.39 18.79
C LEU A 194 -14.37 0.88 17.98
N PHE A 195 -14.77 2.14 18.18
CA PHE A 195 -15.84 2.76 17.41
C PHE A 195 -15.41 3.18 16.00
N LEU A 196 -14.10 3.27 15.73
CA LEU A 196 -13.59 3.73 14.43
C LEU A 196 -13.60 2.59 13.39
N PRO A 197 -14.03 2.85 12.14
CA PRO A 197 -14.00 1.87 11.05
C PRO A 197 -12.56 1.62 10.63
N ALA A 198 -11.92 0.66 11.28
CA ALA A 198 -10.47 0.45 11.26
C ALA A 198 -9.87 0.26 9.86
N TYR A 199 -10.56 -0.45 8.94
CA TYR A 199 -9.99 -0.75 7.62
C TYR A 199 -9.72 0.49 6.78
N GLY A 200 -10.62 1.47 6.79
CA GLY A 200 -10.44 2.74 6.08
C GLY A 200 -9.56 3.75 6.80
N LEU A 201 -9.28 3.54 8.11
CA LEU A 201 -8.50 4.46 8.91
C LEU A 201 -7.08 4.59 8.37
N TYR A 202 -6.64 5.83 8.12
CA TYR A 202 -5.27 6.11 7.75
C TYR A 202 -4.34 5.87 8.93
N VAL A 203 -3.24 5.14 8.65
CA VAL A 203 -2.14 4.88 9.59
C VAL A 203 -0.82 5.29 8.97
N ARG A 204 0.10 5.75 9.80
CA ARG A 204 1.45 6.16 9.38
C ARG A 204 2.46 5.18 9.94
N TRP A 205 3.40 4.75 9.09
CA TRP A 205 4.51 3.91 9.54
C TRP A 205 5.81 4.24 8.83
N ARG A 206 6.91 3.88 9.48
CA ARG A 206 8.21 3.77 8.83
C ARG A 206 8.48 2.32 8.47
N TRP A 207 8.95 2.12 7.27
CA TRP A 207 9.35 0.83 6.74
C TRP A 207 10.78 0.90 6.24
N THR A 208 11.67 0.08 6.83
CA THR A 208 13.03 -0.15 6.35
C THR A 208 13.11 -1.57 5.82
N CYS A 209 13.63 -1.73 4.62
CA CYS A 209 13.79 -3.03 3.98
C CYS A 209 15.05 -3.08 3.14
N SER A 210 15.54 -4.30 2.90
CA SER A 210 16.59 -4.49 1.89
C SER A 210 16.04 -4.25 0.49
N LEU A 211 16.94 -3.98 -0.47
CA LEU A 211 16.59 -3.90 -1.89
C LEU A 211 15.93 -5.20 -2.37
N GLY A 212 16.35 -6.36 -1.87
CA GLY A 212 15.72 -7.65 -2.20
C GLY A 212 14.27 -7.77 -1.71
N ALA A 213 13.96 -7.32 -0.50
CA ALA A 213 12.57 -7.31 0.00
C ALA A 213 11.71 -6.30 -0.75
N LEU A 214 12.29 -5.16 -1.10
CA LEU A 214 11.60 -4.13 -1.87
C LEU A 214 11.27 -4.62 -3.29
N THR A 215 12.20 -5.22 -4.00
CA THR A 215 11.95 -5.79 -5.34
C THR A 215 10.90 -6.89 -5.29
N HIS A 216 10.93 -7.76 -4.28
CA HIS A 216 9.89 -8.76 -4.08
C HIS A 216 8.51 -8.13 -3.83
N PHE A 217 8.42 -7.10 -2.98
CA PHE A 217 7.19 -6.33 -2.77
C PHE A 217 6.66 -5.74 -4.08
N LEU A 218 7.52 -5.10 -4.87
CA LEU A 218 7.14 -4.48 -6.13
C LEU A 218 6.66 -5.51 -7.16
N HIS A 219 7.35 -6.64 -7.30
CA HIS A 219 6.91 -7.73 -8.18
C HIS A 219 5.51 -8.24 -7.85
N GLN A 220 5.17 -8.32 -6.56
CA GLN A 220 3.87 -8.82 -6.13
C GLN A 220 2.77 -7.75 -6.16
N ARG A 221 3.12 -6.47 -6.04
CA ARG A 221 2.13 -5.40 -5.86
C ARG A 221 1.94 -4.52 -7.10
N LEU A 222 2.79 -4.64 -8.09
CA LEU A 222 2.58 -4.06 -9.42
C LEU A 222 1.83 -4.99 -10.37
N GLU A 223 1.62 -6.26 -10.00
CA GLU A 223 0.84 -7.20 -10.81
C GLU A 223 -0.60 -6.71 -11.00
N HIS A 224 -1.17 -7.03 -12.17
CA HIS A 224 -2.50 -6.56 -12.58
C HIS A 224 -3.65 -7.02 -11.69
N ASP A 225 -3.48 -8.15 -11.00
CA ASP A 225 -4.46 -8.74 -10.09
C ASP A 225 -4.26 -8.31 -8.62
N ALA A 226 -3.26 -7.50 -8.33
CA ALA A 226 -3.11 -6.88 -7.02
C ALA A 226 -4.23 -5.84 -6.79
N GLN A 227 -4.59 -5.62 -5.54
CA GLN A 227 -5.59 -4.60 -5.21
C GLN A 227 -5.14 -3.21 -5.67
N LYS A 228 -6.02 -2.46 -6.31
CA LYS A 228 -5.70 -1.18 -6.96
C LYS A 228 -4.98 -0.19 -6.03
N GLU A 229 -5.46 -0.06 -4.80
CA GLU A 229 -4.92 0.89 -3.85
C GLU A 229 -3.45 0.57 -3.50
N ILE A 230 -3.12 -0.69 -3.24
CA ILE A 230 -1.71 -1.05 -2.95
C ILE A 230 -0.84 -1.00 -4.21
N GLN A 231 -1.41 -1.19 -5.42
CA GLN A 231 -0.68 -0.95 -6.67
C GLN A 231 -0.22 0.50 -6.77
N ASP A 232 -1.09 1.46 -6.43
CA ASP A 232 -0.77 2.88 -6.53
C ASP A 232 0.32 3.29 -5.52
N TYR A 233 0.29 2.73 -4.32
CA TYR A 233 1.41 2.87 -3.37
C TYR A 233 2.70 2.23 -3.88
N ALA A 234 2.62 1.04 -4.48
CA ALA A 234 3.78 0.36 -5.04
C ALA A 234 4.43 1.15 -6.18
N LYS A 235 3.63 1.83 -7.02
CA LYS A 235 4.14 2.76 -8.04
C LYS A 235 4.92 3.90 -7.41
N GLY A 236 4.39 4.50 -6.34
CA GLY A 236 5.09 5.56 -5.62
C GLY A 236 6.42 5.08 -5.02
N VAL A 237 6.46 3.85 -4.46
CA VAL A 237 7.71 3.24 -3.99
C VAL A 237 8.68 3.03 -5.14
N TRP A 238 8.20 2.53 -6.28
CA TRP A 238 9.04 2.30 -7.47
C TRP A 238 9.67 3.60 -7.97
N GLU A 239 8.89 4.67 -8.13
CA GLU A 239 9.37 5.97 -8.59
C GLU A 239 10.45 6.56 -7.67
N LEU A 240 10.22 6.53 -6.36
CA LEU A 240 11.18 7.04 -5.38
C LEU A 240 12.46 6.18 -5.32
N THR A 241 12.34 4.87 -5.55
CA THR A 241 13.49 3.97 -5.57
C THR A 241 14.30 4.12 -6.85
N HIS A 242 13.63 4.37 -7.98
CA HIS A 242 14.27 4.51 -9.29
C HIS A 242 15.32 5.64 -9.33
N GLU A 243 15.16 6.70 -8.56
CA GLU A 243 16.16 7.77 -8.45
C GLU A 243 17.51 7.28 -7.89
N HIS A 244 17.52 6.19 -7.13
CA HIS A 244 18.71 5.67 -6.42
C HIS A 244 19.21 4.33 -6.96
N PHE A 245 18.32 3.54 -7.53
CA PHE A 245 18.56 2.21 -8.10
C PHE A 245 17.94 2.09 -9.50
N PRO A 246 18.33 2.94 -10.46
CA PRO A 246 17.65 3.03 -11.75
C PRO A 246 17.65 1.71 -12.53
N VAL A 247 18.79 1.03 -12.61
CA VAL A 247 18.90 -0.21 -13.39
C VAL A 247 18.15 -1.37 -12.73
N CYS A 248 18.21 -1.46 -11.41
CA CYS A 248 17.45 -2.46 -10.65
C CYS A 248 15.94 -2.26 -10.85
N MET A 249 15.45 -1.01 -10.85
CA MET A 249 14.02 -0.71 -11.02
C MET A 249 13.52 -0.92 -12.45
N GLU A 250 14.33 -0.66 -13.46
CA GLU A 250 13.95 -0.92 -14.86
C GLU A 250 13.65 -2.39 -15.13
N THR A 251 14.37 -3.32 -14.50
CA THR A 251 14.12 -4.76 -14.66
C THR A 251 12.79 -5.22 -14.05
N ILE A 252 12.18 -4.43 -13.15
CA ILE A 252 10.88 -4.74 -12.55
C ILE A 252 9.73 -4.33 -13.48
N LYS A 253 9.91 -3.29 -14.27
CA LYS A 253 8.88 -2.72 -15.14
C LYS A 253 8.59 -3.61 -16.38
N ASP A 254 9.53 -4.45 -16.77
CA ASP A 254 9.48 -5.25 -18.00
C ASP A 254 8.84 -6.65 -17.81
N LYS A 255 8.10 -6.86 -16.73
CA LYS A 255 7.26 -8.06 -16.52
C LYS A 255 5.78 -7.68 -16.55
#